data_5618466749fb2f4d90e02b844171ed95
#
_entry.id   5618466749fb2f4d90e02b844171ed95
#
_cell.length_a   1.000
_cell.length_b   1.000
_cell.length_c   1.000
_cell.angle_alpha   90.00
_cell.angle_beta   90.00
_cell.angle_gamma   90.00
#
_symmetry.space_group_name_H-M   'P 1'
#
loop_
_entity.id
_entity.type
_entity.pdbx_description
1 polymer ?
#
loop_
_entity_poly.entity_id
_entity_poly.type
_entity_poly.pdbx_seq_one_letter_code
_entity_poly.pdbx_strand_id
1 'polypeptide(L)'
;MAKIPHIALTTDNPRQVAEFYKSAFDLGEIRGSENGAVFLSDRYIDLAILNWKTEKDADVGPNGPNYNGIHHIGFQVEDLDEACQKLESVNGMALNSREGLESIPANSPRNFEIKWSGPNDVVIDVSLTGWATS
;
A
#
# COMPACT_ATOMS: atom_id res chain seq x y z
N MET A 1 2.06 9.47 16.65
CA MET A 1 1.66 10.04 15.35
C MET A 1 1.93 9.02 14.24
N ALA A 2 0.96 8.80 13.38
CA ALA A 2 1.15 7.94 12.22
C ALA A 2 2.17 8.55 11.23
N LYS A 3 2.82 7.67 10.45
CA LYS A 3 3.72 8.07 9.37
C LYS A 3 3.09 7.72 8.03
N ILE A 4 3.55 8.36 6.96
CA ILE A 4 3.08 8.11 5.59
C ILE A 4 4.25 7.55 4.77
N PRO A 5 4.64 6.28 4.96
CA PRO A 5 5.83 5.74 4.33
C PRO A 5 5.59 5.04 2.99
N HIS A 6 4.38 5.05 2.45
CA HIS A 6 4.04 4.18 1.32
C HIS A 6 3.09 4.85 0.36
N ILE A 7 3.45 4.82 -0.92
CA ILE A 7 2.61 5.22 -2.05
C ILE A 7 2.67 4.10 -3.06
N ALA A 8 1.51 3.66 -3.57
CA ALA A 8 1.46 2.62 -4.57
C ALA A 8 0.83 3.12 -5.86
N LEU A 9 1.51 2.84 -6.95
CA LEU A 9 1.02 3.03 -8.31
C LEU A 9 0.59 1.66 -8.86
N THR A 10 -0.45 1.63 -9.67
CA THR A 10 -0.80 0.46 -10.45
C THR A 10 -0.63 0.74 -11.94
N THR A 11 -0.20 -0.26 -12.69
CA THR A 11 0.08 -0.14 -14.10
C THR A 11 0.08 -1.51 -14.79
N ASP A 12 -0.05 -1.52 -16.10
CA ASP A 12 0.10 -2.74 -16.90
C ASP A 12 1.57 -3.12 -17.11
N ASN A 13 2.50 -2.19 -16.86
CA ASN A 13 3.93 -2.44 -17.06
C ASN A 13 4.76 -1.83 -15.92
N PRO A 14 4.83 -2.51 -14.75
CA PRO A 14 5.58 -1.97 -13.61
C PRO A 14 7.05 -1.68 -13.90
N ARG A 15 7.72 -2.54 -14.68
CA ARG A 15 9.14 -2.33 -14.97
C ARG A 15 9.38 -1.04 -15.75
N GLN A 16 8.57 -0.76 -16.75
CA GLN A 16 8.69 0.46 -17.55
C GLN A 16 8.48 1.72 -16.69
N VAL A 17 7.44 1.69 -15.85
CA VAL A 17 7.15 2.81 -14.95
C VAL A 17 8.27 3.00 -13.93
N ALA A 18 8.76 1.89 -13.35
CA ALA A 18 9.87 1.95 -12.39
C ALA A 18 11.13 2.56 -13.00
N GLU A 19 11.48 2.18 -14.23
CA GLU A 19 12.66 2.73 -14.91
C GLU A 19 12.55 4.25 -15.12
N PHE A 20 11.35 4.75 -15.39
CA PHE A 20 11.14 6.20 -15.46
C PHE A 20 11.53 6.89 -14.16
N TYR A 21 11.00 6.43 -13.02
CA TYR A 21 11.24 7.06 -11.73
C TYR A 21 12.70 6.86 -11.25
N LYS A 22 13.27 5.71 -11.52
CA LYS A 22 14.69 5.46 -11.20
C LYS A 22 15.58 6.42 -11.96
N SER A 23 15.36 6.58 -13.25
CA SER A 23 16.19 7.41 -14.11
C SER A 23 16.02 8.90 -13.82
N ALA A 24 14.79 9.34 -13.55
CA ALA A 24 14.51 10.76 -13.31
C ALA A 24 14.98 11.24 -11.94
N PHE A 25 14.91 10.38 -10.92
CA PHE A 25 15.11 10.80 -9.52
C PHE A 25 16.14 9.98 -8.77
N ASP A 26 16.88 9.12 -9.43
CA ASP A 26 17.90 8.25 -8.83
C ASP A 26 17.39 7.39 -7.67
N LEU A 27 16.13 6.96 -7.73
CA LEU A 27 15.57 6.12 -6.68
C LEU A 27 16.21 4.73 -6.69
N GLY A 28 16.45 4.20 -5.49
CA GLY A 28 16.96 2.86 -5.31
C GLY A 28 15.85 1.81 -5.52
N GLU A 29 16.18 0.72 -6.19
CA GLU A 29 15.30 -0.43 -6.28
C GLU A 29 15.56 -1.33 -5.07
N ILE A 30 14.54 -1.49 -4.21
CA ILE A 30 14.63 -2.28 -2.99
C ILE A 30 14.45 -3.76 -3.33
N ARG A 31 13.46 -4.06 -4.14
CA ARG A 31 13.17 -5.43 -4.59
C ARG A 31 12.26 -5.41 -5.81
N GLY A 32 12.21 -6.53 -6.50
CA GLY A 32 11.17 -6.85 -7.47
C GLY A 32 10.44 -8.11 -7.00
N SER A 33 9.30 -8.39 -7.57
CA SER A 33 8.55 -9.62 -7.31
C SER A 33 8.39 -10.44 -8.58
N GLU A 34 8.08 -11.72 -8.41
CA GLU A 34 7.88 -12.63 -9.53
C GLU A 34 6.71 -12.20 -10.43
N ASN A 35 5.72 -11.52 -9.86
CA ASN A 35 4.57 -11.01 -10.63
C ASN A 35 4.88 -9.73 -11.41
N GLY A 36 6.10 -9.22 -11.32
CA GLY A 36 6.54 -8.03 -12.06
C GLY A 36 6.52 -6.73 -11.26
N ALA A 37 5.94 -6.69 -10.07
CA ALA A 37 5.94 -5.49 -9.24
C ALA A 37 7.37 -5.08 -8.88
N VAL A 38 7.60 -3.77 -8.79
CA VAL A 38 8.90 -3.19 -8.48
C VAL A 38 8.74 -2.22 -7.31
N PHE A 39 9.64 -2.27 -6.36
CA PHE A 39 9.60 -1.43 -5.17
C PHE A 39 10.80 -0.50 -5.14
N LEU A 40 10.53 0.80 -5.19
CA LEU A 40 11.54 1.85 -5.20
C LEU A 40 11.51 2.62 -3.88
N SER A 41 12.61 3.27 -3.54
CA SER A 41 12.66 4.08 -2.31
C SER A 41 13.70 5.19 -2.41
N ASP A 42 13.43 6.27 -1.67
CA ASP A 42 14.37 7.34 -1.36
C ASP A 42 14.97 7.17 0.06
N ARG A 43 14.77 6.00 0.69
CA ARG A 43 15.12 5.63 2.07
C ARG A 43 14.11 6.10 3.12
N TYR A 44 13.10 6.85 2.75
CA TYR A 44 12.04 7.32 3.65
C TYR A 44 10.69 6.75 3.28
N ILE A 45 10.40 6.68 1.99
CA ILE A 45 9.13 6.24 1.45
C ILE A 45 9.36 5.03 0.55
N ASP A 46 8.48 4.05 0.65
CA ASP A 46 8.35 2.97 -0.30
C ASP A 46 7.41 3.42 -1.42
N LEU A 47 7.92 3.49 -2.63
CA LEU A 47 7.13 3.73 -3.84
C LEU A 47 6.95 2.40 -4.55
N ALA A 48 5.79 1.79 -4.34
CA ALA A 48 5.47 0.49 -4.91
C ALA A 48 4.87 0.68 -6.31
N ILE A 49 5.45 0.03 -7.30
CA ILE A 49 4.93 0.00 -8.67
C ILE A 49 4.34 -1.38 -8.87
N LEU A 50 3.02 -1.46 -8.85
CA LEU A 50 2.27 -2.71 -8.81
C LEU A 50 1.58 -3.00 -10.14
N ASN A 51 1.29 -4.26 -10.37
CA ASN A 51 0.40 -4.65 -11.46
C ASN A 51 -1.02 -4.16 -11.20
N TRP A 52 -1.81 -4.08 -12.24
CA TRP A 52 -3.23 -3.76 -12.15
C TRP A 52 -3.94 -4.61 -11.11
N LYS A 53 -4.82 -4.00 -10.36
CA LYS A 53 -5.78 -4.72 -9.54
C LYS A 53 -6.84 -5.35 -10.42
N THR A 54 -7.49 -6.36 -9.88
CA THR A 54 -8.59 -7.08 -10.55
C THR A 54 -9.88 -6.88 -9.78
N GLU A 55 -10.99 -7.30 -10.36
CA GLU A 55 -12.29 -7.26 -9.69
C GLU A 55 -12.38 -8.15 -8.46
N LYS A 56 -11.43 -9.09 -8.31
CA LYS A 56 -11.35 -9.98 -7.16
C LYS A 56 -10.66 -9.33 -5.96
N ASP A 57 -9.96 -8.23 -6.18
CA ASP A 57 -9.27 -7.52 -5.11
C ASP A 57 -10.27 -6.64 -4.34
N ALA A 58 -10.33 -6.83 -3.03
CA ALA A 58 -11.23 -6.03 -2.18
C ALA A 58 -10.92 -4.54 -2.27
N ASP A 59 -9.68 -4.21 -2.58
CA ASP A 59 -9.18 -2.84 -2.67
C ASP A 59 -9.03 -2.34 -4.11
N VAL A 60 -9.76 -2.91 -5.06
CA VAL A 60 -9.68 -2.48 -6.46
C VAL A 60 -9.92 -0.99 -6.63
N GLY A 61 -10.75 -0.41 -5.77
CA GLY A 61 -10.96 1.03 -5.71
C GLY A 61 -11.97 1.57 -6.72
N PRO A 62 -12.26 2.87 -6.65
CA PRO A 62 -13.32 3.48 -7.44
C PRO A 62 -12.98 3.58 -8.95
N ASN A 63 -11.70 3.54 -9.29
CA ASN A 63 -11.25 3.56 -10.68
C ASN A 63 -11.37 2.19 -11.36
N GLY A 64 -11.66 1.15 -10.58
CA GLY A 64 -11.85 -0.20 -11.09
C GLY A 64 -10.56 -0.91 -11.47
N PRO A 65 -10.66 -2.08 -12.12
CA PRO A 65 -9.49 -2.81 -12.61
C PRO A 65 -8.84 -2.07 -13.78
N ASN A 66 -7.59 -2.45 -14.09
CA ASN A 66 -6.83 -1.90 -15.21
C ASN A 66 -6.57 -0.39 -15.09
N TYR A 67 -6.44 0.09 -13.87
CA TYR A 67 -6.19 1.51 -13.61
C TYR A 67 -4.68 1.81 -13.62
N ASN A 68 -4.27 2.82 -14.37
CA ASN A 68 -2.91 3.33 -14.39
C ASN A 68 -2.83 4.64 -13.61
N GLY A 69 -2.12 4.64 -12.49
CA GLY A 69 -1.95 5.82 -11.67
C GLY A 69 -1.74 5.50 -10.20
N ILE A 70 -1.87 6.49 -9.34
CA ILE A 70 -1.75 6.32 -7.89
C ILE A 70 -2.98 5.57 -7.40
N HIS A 71 -2.73 4.40 -6.79
CA HIS A 71 -3.81 3.53 -6.31
C HIS A 71 -4.12 3.78 -4.84
N HIS A 72 -3.09 3.80 -3.99
CA HIS A 72 -3.32 3.96 -2.56
C HIS A 72 -2.15 4.62 -1.85
N ILE A 73 -2.43 5.07 -0.63
CA ILE A 73 -1.46 5.67 0.28
C ILE A 73 -1.42 4.77 1.52
N GLY A 74 -0.22 4.49 2.03
CA GLY A 74 -0.04 3.67 3.21
C GLY A 74 0.35 4.47 4.44
N PHE A 75 -0.24 4.10 5.56
CA PHE A 75 0.00 4.71 6.87
C PHE A 75 0.55 3.67 7.83
N GLN A 76 1.65 3.98 8.47
CA GLN A 76 2.19 3.14 9.54
C GLN A 76 1.72 3.68 10.88
N VAL A 77 1.15 2.80 11.69
CA VAL A 77 0.59 3.14 13.00
C VAL A 77 1.24 2.29 14.08
N GLU A 78 1.12 2.75 15.32
CA GLU A 78 1.68 2.04 16.48
C GLU A 78 0.71 1.01 17.06
N ASP A 79 -0.60 1.20 16.83
CA ASP A 79 -1.67 0.36 17.36
C ASP A 79 -2.77 0.23 16.31
N LEU A 80 -2.95 -0.98 15.78
CA LEU A 80 -3.96 -1.25 14.73
C LEU A 80 -5.38 -1.09 15.26
N ASP A 81 -5.66 -1.53 16.50
CA ASP A 81 -7.01 -1.42 17.06
C ASP A 81 -7.40 0.04 17.24
N GLU A 82 -6.51 0.85 17.76
CA GLU A 82 -6.74 2.29 17.93
C GLU A 82 -6.94 2.96 16.57
N ALA A 83 -6.11 2.63 15.58
CA ALA A 83 -6.23 3.19 14.23
C ALA A 83 -7.58 2.84 13.60
N CYS A 84 -8.03 1.59 13.73
CA CYS A 84 -9.32 1.16 13.20
C CYS A 84 -10.48 1.88 13.90
N GLN A 85 -10.42 2.03 15.21
CA GLN A 85 -11.45 2.75 15.96
C GLN A 85 -11.53 4.22 15.52
N LYS A 86 -10.39 4.85 15.31
CA LYS A 86 -10.35 6.25 14.83
C LYS A 86 -10.90 6.35 13.41
N LEU A 87 -10.55 5.42 12.53
CA LEU A 87 -11.07 5.39 11.15
C LEU A 87 -12.59 5.24 11.15
N GLU A 88 -13.13 4.35 11.96
CA GLU A 88 -14.58 4.19 12.09
C GLU A 88 -15.25 5.47 12.60
N SER A 89 -14.63 6.14 13.59
CA SER A 89 -15.17 7.35 14.18
C SER A 89 -15.25 8.53 13.22
N VAL A 90 -14.46 8.50 12.14
CA VAL A 90 -14.47 9.55 11.09
C VAL A 90 -15.04 9.03 9.76
N ASN A 91 -15.85 7.97 9.83
CA ASN A 91 -16.58 7.39 8.69
C ASN A 91 -15.70 6.71 7.64
N GLY A 92 -14.52 6.26 8.02
CA GLY A 92 -13.73 5.36 7.17
C GLY A 92 -14.46 4.03 6.99
N MET A 93 -14.30 3.39 5.84
CA MET A 93 -14.93 2.12 5.53
C MET A 93 -13.87 1.03 5.35
N ALA A 94 -13.96 -0.05 6.13
CA ALA A 94 -13.07 -1.18 5.97
C ALA A 94 -13.36 -1.93 4.67
N LEU A 95 -12.32 -2.22 3.89
CA LEU A 95 -12.44 -2.93 2.62
C LEU A 95 -12.16 -4.42 2.74
N ASN A 96 -11.44 -4.85 3.78
CA ASN A 96 -11.16 -6.25 4.05
C ASN A 96 -11.30 -6.54 5.54
N SER A 97 -11.54 -7.81 5.87
CA SER A 97 -11.69 -8.26 7.25
C SER A 97 -10.36 -8.21 7.99
N ARG A 98 -10.42 -7.89 9.28
CA ARG A 98 -9.29 -8.00 10.20
C ARG A 98 -9.03 -9.42 10.69
N GLU A 99 -9.94 -10.35 10.43
CA GLU A 99 -9.88 -11.71 11.00
C GLU A 99 -8.57 -12.45 10.74
N GLY A 100 -7.92 -12.22 9.62
CA GLY A 100 -6.65 -12.84 9.31
C GLY A 100 -5.45 -12.22 10.03
N LEU A 101 -5.60 -11.05 10.63
CA LEU A 101 -4.49 -10.29 11.23
C LEU A 101 -4.19 -10.72 12.66
N GLU A 102 -5.19 -11.17 13.40
CA GLU A 102 -5.03 -11.57 14.81
C GLU A 102 -4.14 -12.81 14.99
N SER A 103 -4.09 -13.67 13.99
CA SER A 103 -3.25 -14.86 14.00
C SER A 103 -1.79 -14.60 13.64
N ILE A 104 -1.44 -13.35 13.30
CA ILE A 104 -0.15 -13.00 12.77
C ILE A 104 0.66 -12.27 13.85
N PRO A 105 1.87 -12.79 14.22
CA PRO A 105 2.68 -12.13 15.22
C PRO A 105 3.04 -10.69 14.81
N ALA A 106 3.02 -9.78 15.77
CA ALA A 106 3.35 -8.36 15.54
C ALA A 106 4.76 -8.16 14.99
N ASN A 107 5.66 -9.11 15.23
CA ASN A 107 7.03 -9.08 14.75
C ASN A 107 7.25 -9.92 13.48
N SER A 108 6.16 -10.30 12.80
CA SER A 108 6.25 -11.06 11.55
C SER A 108 7.03 -10.27 10.50
N PRO A 109 7.89 -10.92 9.70
CA PRO A 109 8.55 -10.25 8.58
C PRO A 109 7.59 -9.92 7.44
N ARG A 110 6.37 -10.45 7.47
CA ARG A 110 5.34 -10.10 6.48
C ARG A 110 4.76 -8.74 6.81
N ASN A 111 4.64 -7.92 5.80
CA ASN A 111 4.03 -6.62 5.91
C ASN A 111 2.50 -6.79 5.85
N PHE A 112 1.83 -6.58 6.98
CA PHE A 112 0.39 -6.72 7.05
C PHE A 112 -0.28 -5.39 6.87
N GLU A 113 -1.05 -5.33 5.82
CA GLU A 113 -1.80 -4.16 5.44
C GLU A 113 -3.28 -4.46 5.60
N ILE A 114 -3.97 -3.63 6.38
CA ILE A 114 -5.42 -3.62 6.36
C ILE A 114 -5.89 -2.49 5.46
N LYS A 115 -6.93 -2.76 4.70
CA LYS A 115 -7.40 -1.88 3.63
C LYS A 115 -8.64 -1.13 4.09
N TRP A 116 -8.63 0.17 3.87
CA TRP A 116 -9.74 1.06 4.20
C TRP A 116 -10.03 1.98 3.01
N SER A 117 -11.25 2.51 2.98
CA SER A 117 -11.62 3.60 2.07
C SER A 117 -11.80 4.87 2.88
N GLY A 118 -11.12 5.92 2.48
CA GLY A 118 -11.21 7.25 3.07
C GLY A 118 -12.16 8.15 2.29
N PRO A 119 -12.12 9.47 2.57
CA PRO A 119 -12.92 10.44 1.82
C PRO A 119 -12.65 10.35 0.32
N ASN A 120 -13.69 10.54 -0.47
CA ASN A 120 -13.64 10.47 -1.94
C ASN A 120 -13.20 9.09 -2.46
N ASP A 121 -13.46 8.05 -1.66
CA ASP A 121 -13.14 6.66 -1.98
C ASP A 121 -11.65 6.37 -2.20
N VAL A 122 -10.76 7.18 -1.62
CA VAL A 122 -9.32 6.93 -1.70
C VAL A 122 -8.97 5.70 -0.89
N VAL A 123 -8.29 4.74 -1.52
CA VAL A 123 -7.86 3.51 -0.84
C VAL A 123 -6.69 3.83 0.09
N ILE A 124 -6.78 3.32 1.31
CA ILE A 124 -5.80 3.50 2.37
C ILE A 124 -5.32 2.14 2.85
N ASP A 125 -4.02 1.96 2.92
CA ASP A 125 -3.41 0.81 3.59
C ASP A 125 -2.94 1.23 4.97
N VAL A 126 -3.20 0.42 5.97
CA VAL A 126 -2.73 0.65 7.34
C VAL A 126 -1.87 -0.53 7.77
N SER A 127 -0.68 -0.25 8.25
CA SER A 127 0.28 -1.28 8.65
C SER A 127 0.91 -0.93 9.99
N LEU A 128 1.13 -1.95 10.82
CA LEU A 128 1.89 -1.83 12.06
C LEU A 128 3.40 -1.83 11.79
N THR A 129 3.84 -2.70 10.87
CA THR A 129 5.26 -2.93 10.60
C THR A 129 5.85 -1.99 9.55
N GLY A 130 5.00 -1.31 8.79
CA GLY A 130 5.43 -0.42 7.72
C GLY A 130 5.95 -1.15 6.49
N TRP A 131 6.70 -0.47 5.69
CA TRP A 131 7.24 -0.96 4.42
C TRP A 131 8.75 -0.80 4.39
N ALA A 132 9.44 -1.72 3.70
CA ALA A 132 10.88 -1.63 3.56
C ALA A 132 11.27 -0.41 2.71
N THR A 133 12.29 0.34 3.17
CA THR A 133 12.81 1.53 2.48
C THR A 133 14.29 1.40 2.13
N SER A 134 14.87 0.25 2.43
CA SER A 134 16.26 -0.05 2.12
C SER A 134 16.49 -1.54 1.92
#